data_63a75eacdd941238331bf532961ec534
#
_entry.id   63a75eacdd941238331bf532961ec534
#
_cell.length_a   1.000
_cell.length_b   1.000
_cell.length_c   1.000
_cell.angle_alpha   90.00
_cell.angle_beta   90.00
_cell.angle_gamma   90.00
#
_symmetry.space_group_name_H-M   'P 1'
#
loop_
_entity.id
_entity.type
_entity.pdbx_description
1 polymer ?
#
loop_
_entity_poly.entity_id
_entity_poly.type
_entity_poly.pdbx_seq_one_letter_code
_entity_poly.pdbx_strand_id
1 'polypeptide(L)'
;YLTAVLLCAIARDMSPRQKKRPVALMIPVNLRSYFPSSSVRNFFGWIDIGYNFSKQSEKLEDVIAFTAEFFKKELTPKRIAARMNGFMRMEKNPFMRILPLPLKLWGMQAGAAFSTSADTAVFSNIGRIQMPVECEPYIDWFDFYTSTPKMELCMCSWKNKLTVSFTSGYANTRIERNFFRMLTEQGILVEIIALGGEKGGD
;
A
#
# COMPACT_ATOMS: atom_id res chain seq x y z
N TYR A 1 -2.83 12.15 2.31
CA TYR A 1 -4.26 12.37 2.10
C TYR A 1 -4.95 11.09 1.63
N LEU A 2 -4.55 10.49 0.50
CA LEU A 2 -5.19 9.28 -0.03
C LEU A 2 -5.05 8.06 0.90
N THR A 3 -3.94 7.96 1.65
CA THR A 3 -3.79 6.95 2.70
C THR A 3 -4.84 7.12 3.80
N ALA A 4 -5.10 8.35 4.23
CA ALA A 4 -6.13 8.65 5.21
C ALA A 4 -7.55 8.34 4.67
N VAL A 5 -7.81 8.70 3.41
CA VAL A 5 -9.08 8.36 2.74
C VAL A 5 -9.28 6.85 2.68
N LEU A 6 -8.24 6.07 2.34
CA LEU A 6 -8.34 4.61 2.32
C LEU A 6 -8.60 4.03 3.71
N LEU A 7 -7.90 4.51 4.75
CA LEU A 7 -8.16 4.11 6.14
C LEU A 7 -9.63 4.34 6.53
N CYS A 8 -10.16 5.52 6.23
CA CYS A 8 -11.55 5.87 6.50
C CYS A 8 -12.54 5.05 5.65
N ALA A 9 -12.23 4.80 4.38
CA ALA A 9 -13.07 4.00 3.49
C ALA A 9 -13.22 2.55 3.99
N ILE A 10 -12.13 1.96 4.47
CA ILE A 10 -12.12 0.64 5.11
C ILE A 10 -12.95 0.69 6.39
N ALA A 11 -12.75 1.70 7.25
CA ALA A 11 -13.47 1.83 8.52
C ALA A 11 -14.98 1.98 8.34
N ARG A 12 -15.43 2.62 7.26
CA ARG A 12 -16.87 2.75 6.92
C ARG A 12 -17.53 1.40 6.58
N ASP A 13 -16.76 0.41 6.12
CA ASP A 13 -17.28 -0.94 5.84
C ASP A 13 -17.16 -1.90 7.06
N MET A 14 -16.43 -1.49 8.10
CA MET A 14 -16.19 -2.34 9.28
C MET A 14 -17.37 -2.35 10.24
N SER A 15 -17.71 -3.55 10.73
CA SER A 15 -18.62 -3.72 11.86
C SER A 15 -18.01 -3.18 13.17
N PRO A 16 -18.83 -2.87 14.23
CA PRO A 16 -18.31 -2.41 15.52
C PRO A 16 -17.30 -3.38 16.18
N ARG A 17 -17.42 -4.68 15.92
CA ARG A 17 -16.46 -5.68 16.41
C ARG A 17 -15.12 -5.57 15.69
N GLN A 18 -15.14 -5.36 14.39
CA GLN A 18 -13.94 -5.23 13.57
C GLN A 18 -13.19 -3.93 13.89
N LYS A 19 -13.89 -2.83 14.16
CA LYS A 19 -13.28 -1.53 14.55
C LYS A 19 -12.46 -1.60 15.84
N LYS A 20 -12.61 -2.64 16.68
CA LYS A 20 -11.74 -2.87 17.85
C LYS A 20 -10.29 -3.19 17.46
N ARG A 21 -10.07 -3.70 16.25
CA ARG A 21 -8.74 -3.92 15.70
C ARG A 21 -8.31 -2.70 14.88
N PRO A 22 -7.02 -2.32 14.88
CA PRO A 22 -6.55 -1.26 14.00
C PRO A 22 -6.71 -1.66 12.54
N VAL A 23 -7.05 -0.71 11.69
CA VAL A 23 -6.87 -0.82 10.24
C VAL A 23 -5.39 -0.60 9.98
N ALA A 24 -4.72 -1.60 9.42
CA ALA A 24 -3.29 -1.54 9.11
C ALA A 24 -3.08 -1.56 7.60
N LEU A 25 -2.32 -0.58 7.11
CA LEU A 25 -1.90 -0.51 5.71
C LEU A 25 -0.39 -0.71 5.62
N MET A 26 0.03 -1.66 4.79
CA MET A 26 1.40 -1.79 4.37
C MET A 26 1.68 -0.83 3.21
N ILE A 27 2.73 -0.04 3.33
CA ILE A 27 3.09 0.99 2.34
C ILE A 27 4.51 0.73 1.86
N PRO A 28 4.70 0.28 0.62
CA PRO A 28 6.02 0.15 0.01
C PRO A 28 6.73 1.50 -0.10
N VAL A 29 8.02 1.52 0.17
CA VAL A 29 8.88 2.70 0.16
C VAL A 29 10.07 2.45 -0.77
N ASN A 30 10.27 3.33 -1.74
CA ASN A 30 11.43 3.25 -2.63
C ASN A 30 12.70 3.67 -1.87
N LEU A 31 13.58 2.68 -1.64
CA LEU A 31 14.81 2.90 -0.89
C LEU A 31 15.87 3.72 -1.66
N ARG A 32 15.74 3.83 -2.99
CA ARG A 32 16.64 4.68 -3.81
C ARG A 32 16.55 6.15 -3.42
N SER A 33 15.44 6.59 -2.85
CA SER A 33 15.28 7.95 -2.32
C SER A 33 16.10 8.20 -1.06
N TYR A 34 16.58 7.14 -0.40
CA TYR A 34 17.32 7.21 0.87
C TYR A 34 18.76 6.71 0.76
N PHE A 35 19.02 5.76 -0.14
CA PHE A 35 20.32 5.14 -0.31
C PHE A 35 20.69 5.09 -1.79
N PRO A 36 21.91 5.50 -2.16
CA PRO A 36 22.38 5.40 -3.54
C PRO A 36 22.45 3.92 -3.94
N SER A 37 21.89 3.58 -5.09
CA SER A 37 21.94 2.23 -5.64
C SER A 37 21.90 2.27 -7.16
N SER A 38 22.84 1.59 -7.79
CA SER A 38 22.89 1.35 -9.23
C SER A 38 22.18 0.04 -9.63
N SER A 39 21.62 -0.69 -8.67
CA SER A 39 20.92 -1.95 -8.93
C SER A 39 19.66 -1.74 -9.74
N VAL A 40 19.47 -2.51 -10.81
CA VAL A 40 18.23 -2.58 -11.58
C VAL A 40 17.17 -3.48 -10.92
N ARG A 41 17.55 -4.21 -9.87
CA ARG A 41 16.63 -5.07 -9.11
C ARG A 41 15.72 -4.24 -8.22
N ASN A 42 14.63 -4.87 -7.76
CA ASN A 42 13.73 -4.28 -6.77
C ASN A 42 14.51 -3.86 -5.52
N PHE A 43 14.47 -2.56 -5.21
CA PHE A 43 15.12 -1.98 -4.06
C PHE A 43 14.11 -1.12 -3.30
N PHE A 44 13.27 -1.80 -2.54
CA PHE A 44 12.22 -1.18 -1.74
C PHE A 44 12.18 -1.81 -0.33
N GLY A 45 11.65 -1.06 0.60
CA GLY A 45 11.22 -1.51 1.92
C GLY A 45 9.75 -1.23 2.10
N TRP A 46 9.23 -1.35 3.33
CA TRP A 46 7.85 -0.97 3.63
C TRP A 46 7.75 -0.39 5.04
N ILE A 47 6.68 0.34 5.25
CA ILE A 47 6.23 0.81 6.55
C ILE A 47 4.78 0.39 6.75
N ASP A 48 4.40 0.15 8.01
CA ASP A 48 3.06 -0.27 8.37
C ASP A 48 2.42 0.84 9.20
N ILE A 49 1.35 1.44 8.68
CA ILE A 49 0.55 2.42 9.39
C ILE A 49 -0.71 1.76 9.94
N GLY A 50 -0.91 1.86 11.25
CA GLY A 50 -2.09 1.33 11.91
C GLY A 50 -2.91 2.45 12.56
N TYR A 51 -4.22 2.50 12.27
CA TYR A 51 -5.15 3.45 12.89
C TYR A 51 -6.31 2.71 13.55
N ASN A 52 -6.57 3.01 14.83
CA ASN A 52 -7.60 2.33 15.61
C ASN A 52 -8.83 3.24 15.79
N PHE A 53 -9.83 3.02 14.96
CA PHE A 53 -11.07 3.81 14.95
C PHE A 53 -11.96 3.64 16.21
N SER A 54 -11.71 2.61 17.06
CA SER A 54 -12.42 2.51 18.34
C SER A 54 -11.82 3.37 19.45
N LYS A 55 -10.59 3.85 19.28
CA LYS A 55 -9.83 4.62 20.26
C LYS A 55 -9.52 6.04 19.81
N GLN A 56 -9.64 6.32 18.53
CA GLN A 56 -9.27 7.57 17.88
C GLN A 56 -10.45 8.11 17.07
N SER A 57 -10.35 9.37 16.64
CA SER A 57 -11.41 10.05 15.88
C SER A 57 -11.70 9.35 14.54
N GLU A 58 -12.98 9.36 14.13
CA GLU A 58 -13.40 8.92 12.80
C GLU A 58 -13.44 10.07 11.78
N LYS A 59 -13.11 11.30 12.19
CA LYS A 59 -13.10 12.47 11.30
C LYS A 59 -11.91 12.40 10.36
N LEU A 60 -12.15 12.67 9.08
CA LEU A 60 -11.13 12.58 8.05
C LEU A 60 -9.93 13.50 8.33
N GLU A 61 -10.18 14.72 8.83
CA GLU A 61 -9.15 15.71 9.15
C GLU A 61 -8.16 15.20 10.19
N ASP A 62 -8.66 14.52 11.22
CA ASP A 62 -7.84 13.95 12.29
C ASP A 62 -7.00 12.77 11.77
N VAL A 63 -7.60 11.94 10.89
CA VAL A 63 -6.87 10.83 10.25
C VAL A 63 -5.80 11.35 9.29
N ILE A 64 -6.06 12.44 8.57
CA ILE A 64 -5.08 13.11 7.72
C ILE A 64 -3.91 13.62 8.58
N ALA A 65 -4.20 14.33 9.66
CA ALA A 65 -3.18 14.87 10.57
C ALA A 65 -2.30 13.73 11.14
N PHE A 66 -2.92 12.66 11.63
CA PHE A 66 -2.22 11.47 12.12
C PHE A 66 -1.32 10.85 11.05
N THR A 67 -1.86 10.68 9.84
CA THR A 67 -1.14 10.04 8.73
C THR A 67 0.06 10.89 8.31
N ALA A 68 -0.11 12.22 8.24
CA ALA A 68 0.97 13.15 7.91
C ALA A 68 2.10 13.11 8.95
N GLU A 69 1.75 13.11 10.24
CA GLU A 69 2.72 13.00 11.32
C GLU A 69 3.45 11.65 11.30
N PHE A 70 2.72 10.56 11.07
CA PHE A 70 3.28 9.23 10.95
C PHE A 70 4.33 9.16 9.82
N PHE A 71 4.00 9.66 8.62
CA PHE A 71 4.95 9.69 7.51
C PHE A 71 6.17 10.54 7.82
N LYS A 72 5.98 11.73 8.38
CA LYS A 72 7.08 12.61 8.79
C LYS A 72 8.04 11.93 9.76
N LYS A 73 7.52 11.10 10.66
CA LYS A 73 8.30 10.36 11.66
C LYS A 73 9.01 9.14 11.06
N GLU A 74 8.29 8.35 10.24
CA GLU A 74 8.80 7.05 9.76
C GLU A 74 9.63 7.16 8.47
N LEU A 75 9.35 8.12 7.59
CA LEU A 75 10.06 8.31 6.33
C LEU A 75 11.33 9.17 6.52
N THR A 76 12.14 8.82 7.51
CA THR A 76 13.46 9.43 7.73
C THR A 76 14.57 8.44 7.41
N PRO A 77 15.74 8.89 6.89
CA PRO A 77 16.87 8.00 6.57
C PRO A 77 17.27 7.12 7.76
N LYS A 78 17.24 7.68 8.99
CA LYS A 78 17.58 6.97 10.22
C LYS A 78 16.59 5.82 10.51
N ARG A 79 15.27 6.06 10.36
CA ARG A 79 14.24 5.05 10.62
C ARG A 79 14.29 3.94 9.57
N ILE A 80 14.38 4.33 8.29
CA ILE A 80 14.49 3.39 7.17
C ILE A 80 15.75 2.53 7.33
N ALA A 81 16.91 3.14 7.63
CA ALA A 81 18.14 2.39 7.89
C ALA A 81 17.99 1.41 9.07
N ALA A 82 17.34 1.82 10.17
CA ALA A 82 17.14 0.96 11.33
C ALA A 82 16.29 -0.28 10.98
N ARG A 83 15.23 -0.12 10.18
CA ARG A 83 14.41 -1.24 9.68
C ARG A 83 15.23 -2.19 8.80
N MET A 84 15.96 -1.66 7.83
CA MET A 84 16.84 -2.45 6.95
C MET A 84 17.91 -3.20 7.73
N ASN A 85 18.52 -2.56 8.71
CA ASN A 85 19.51 -3.20 9.58
C ASN A 85 18.90 -4.33 10.42
N GLY A 86 17.61 -4.23 10.79
CA GLY A 86 16.88 -5.32 11.45
C GLY A 86 16.82 -6.58 10.58
N PHE A 87 16.44 -6.44 9.31
CA PHE A 87 16.41 -7.56 8.36
C PHE A 87 17.81 -8.13 8.09
N MET A 88 18.82 -7.26 7.91
CA MET A 88 20.20 -7.67 7.69
C MET A 88 20.79 -8.43 8.90
N ARG A 89 20.43 -8.05 10.13
CA ARG A 89 20.84 -8.79 11.35
C ARG A 89 20.27 -10.19 11.36
N MET A 90 19.01 -10.35 10.98
CA MET A 90 18.37 -11.66 10.90
C MET A 90 19.05 -12.55 9.84
N GLU A 91 19.38 -12.03 8.68
CA GLU A 91 20.09 -12.74 7.62
C GLU A 91 21.54 -13.10 7.99
N LYS A 92 22.24 -12.19 8.69
CA LYS A 92 23.63 -12.41 9.15
C LYS A 92 23.75 -13.28 10.39
N ASN A 93 22.65 -13.66 11.04
CA ASN A 93 22.66 -14.50 12.22
C ASN A 93 23.25 -15.88 11.89
N PRO A 94 24.32 -16.33 12.56
CA PRO A 94 24.97 -17.61 12.29
C PRO A 94 24.03 -18.80 12.46
N PHE A 95 23.10 -18.77 13.40
CA PHE A 95 22.10 -19.81 13.58
C PHE A 95 21.18 -19.91 12.34
N MET A 96 20.77 -18.78 11.77
CA MET A 96 19.97 -18.78 10.54
C MET A 96 20.75 -19.29 9.34
N ARG A 97 22.07 -19.18 9.34
CA ARG A 97 22.94 -19.69 8.25
C ARG A 97 23.11 -21.21 8.30
N ILE A 98 23.21 -21.78 9.50
CA ILE A 98 23.41 -23.21 9.70
C ILE A 98 22.10 -23.99 9.52
N LEU A 99 20.94 -23.34 9.66
CA LEU A 99 19.64 -24.00 9.57
C LEU A 99 19.44 -24.65 8.19
N PRO A 100 19.05 -25.94 8.12
CA PRO A 100 18.72 -26.61 6.86
C PRO A 100 17.65 -25.86 6.08
N LEU A 101 17.79 -25.82 4.75
CA LEU A 101 16.91 -25.04 3.86
C LEU A 101 15.40 -25.32 4.07
N PRO A 102 14.92 -26.57 4.25
CA PRO A 102 13.50 -26.82 4.47
C PRO A 102 12.95 -26.16 5.74
N LEU A 103 13.72 -26.18 6.85
CA LEU A 103 13.32 -25.53 8.11
C LEU A 103 13.30 -24.01 7.96
N LYS A 104 14.30 -23.47 7.24
CA LYS A 104 14.37 -22.04 6.94
C LYS A 104 13.19 -21.57 6.12
N LEU A 105 12.82 -22.32 5.05
CA LEU A 105 11.66 -22.02 4.23
C LEU A 105 10.36 -22.09 5.01
N TRP A 106 10.19 -23.11 5.84
CA TRP A 106 9.03 -23.24 6.71
C TRP A 106 8.90 -22.07 7.69
N GLY A 107 10.00 -21.70 8.36
CA GLY A 107 10.04 -20.54 9.26
C GLY A 107 9.75 -19.23 8.55
N MET A 108 10.28 -19.03 7.34
CA MET A 108 9.99 -17.84 6.51
C MET A 108 8.52 -17.79 6.06
N GLN A 109 7.95 -18.92 5.65
CA GLN A 109 6.54 -19.01 5.27
C GLN A 109 5.60 -18.71 6.44
N ALA A 110 5.90 -19.28 7.62
CA ALA A 110 5.15 -19.01 8.85
C ALA A 110 5.25 -17.52 9.25
N GLY A 111 6.45 -16.94 9.19
CA GLY A 111 6.68 -15.53 9.47
C GLY A 111 5.96 -14.61 8.47
N ALA A 112 6.01 -14.93 7.19
CA ALA A 112 5.29 -14.20 6.14
C ALA A 112 3.78 -14.28 6.33
N ALA A 113 3.22 -15.47 6.60
CA ALA A 113 1.80 -15.65 6.88
C ALA A 113 1.34 -14.83 8.09
N PHE A 114 2.15 -14.80 9.15
CA PHE A 114 1.85 -14.01 10.35
C PHE A 114 1.90 -12.51 10.05
N SER A 115 2.93 -12.02 9.37
CA SER A 115 3.05 -10.62 8.96
C SER A 115 1.89 -10.20 8.06
N THR A 116 1.62 -10.97 7.01
CA THR A 116 0.52 -10.69 6.08
C THR A 116 -0.84 -10.67 6.77
N SER A 117 -1.04 -11.50 7.83
CA SER A 117 -2.31 -11.51 8.56
C SER A 117 -2.58 -10.22 9.35
N ALA A 118 -1.53 -9.48 9.71
CA ALA A 118 -1.63 -8.24 10.47
C ALA A 118 -2.12 -7.06 9.62
N ASP A 119 -1.80 -7.06 8.31
CA ASP A 119 -2.18 -5.97 7.41
C ASP A 119 -3.61 -6.16 6.88
N THR A 120 -4.34 -5.06 6.81
CA THR A 120 -5.71 -5.03 6.23
C THR A 120 -5.64 -4.89 4.72
N ALA A 121 -4.79 -4.00 4.21
CA ALA A 121 -4.61 -3.73 2.79
C ALA A 121 -3.20 -3.22 2.51
N VAL A 122 -2.84 -3.17 1.23
CA VAL A 122 -1.60 -2.56 0.73
C VAL A 122 -1.94 -1.23 0.05
N PHE A 123 -1.11 -0.21 0.28
CA PHE A 123 -1.21 1.07 -0.42
C PHE A 123 0.10 1.35 -1.13
N SER A 124 0.13 1.15 -2.43
CA SER A 124 1.31 1.27 -3.28
C SER A 124 1.27 2.54 -4.12
N ASN A 125 2.33 3.33 -4.06
CA ASN A 125 2.48 4.55 -4.85
C ASN A 125 3.83 4.54 -5.57
N ILE A 126 3.81 4.41 -6.91
CA ILE A 126 5.02 4.52 -7.72
C ILE A 126 5.38 5.96 -8.08
N GLY A 127 4.50 6.92 -7.78
CA GLY A 127 4.74 8.34 -8.01
C GLY A 127 4.50 8.76 -9.45
N ARG A 128 5.24 9.81 -9.86
CA ARG A 128 5.12 10.36 -11.20
C ARG A 128 5.91 9.52 -12.20
N ILE A 129 5.23 9.04 -13.23
CA ILE A 129 5.86 8.33 -14.33
C ILE A 129 6.56 9.34 -15.24
N GLN A 130 7.78 9.03 -15.63
CA GLN A 130 8.58 9.81 -16.57
C GLN A 130 8.90 8.95 -17.78
N MET A 131 8.65 9.48 -18.96
CA MET A 131 8.93 8.83 -20.24
C MET A 131 9.74 9.78 -21.13
N PRO A 132 10.50 9.24 -22.11
CA PRO A 132 11.10 10.08 -23.15
C PRO A 132 10.04 10.90 -23.86
N VAL A 133 10.39 12.15 -24.21
CA VAL A 133 9.44 13.11 -24.82
C VAL A 133 8.85 12.56 -26.12
N GLU A 134 9.60 11.75 -26.83
CA GLU A 134 9.20 11.11 -28.10
C GLU A 134 8.05 10.11 -27.91
N CYS A 135 7.92 9.52 -26.70
CA CYS A 135 6.86 8.56 -26.38
C CYS A 135 5.58 9.26 -25.88
N GLU A 136 5.68 10.50 -25.39
CA GLU A 136 4.55 11.19 -24.77
C GLU A 136 3.32 11.37 -25.66
N PRO A 137 3.41 11.62 -26.98
CA PRO A 137 2.25 11.76 -27.87
C PRO A 137 1.43 10.47 -28.03
N TYR A 138 2.04 9.31 -27.77
CA TYR A 138 1.43 7.99 -27.98
C TYR A 138 0.82 7.40 -26.71
N ILE A 139 0.94 8.09 -25.56
CA ILE A 139 0.51 7.58 -24.26
C ILE A 139 -0.47 8.58 -23.63
N ASP A 140 -1.71 8.15 -23.46
CA ASP A 140 -2.77 8.95 -22.87
C ASP A 140 -2.79 8.89 -21.35
N TRP A 141 -2.56 7.70 -20.79
CA TRP A 141 -2.56 7.45 -19.36
C TRP A 141 -1.82 6.17 -18.99
N PHE A 142 -1.48 6.03 -17.71
CA PHE A 142 -0.90 4.83 -17.12
C PHE A 142 -1.77 4.36 -15.98
N ASP A 143 -1.85 3.07 -15.82
CA ASP A 143 -2.26 2.42 -14.59
C ASP A 143 -1.25 1.33 -14.23
N PHE A 144 -1.29 0.89 -13.01
CA PHE A 144 -0.62 -0.34 -12.60
C PHE A 144 -1.40 -1.00 -11.48
N TYR A 145 -1.29 -2.30 -11.43
CA TYR A 145 -1.90 -3.12 -10.39
C TYR A 145 -1.06 -4.37 -10.17
N THR A 146 -1.18 -4.95 -8.98
CA THR A 146 -0.52 -6.20 -8.61
C THR A 146 -1.55 -7.19 -8.12
N SER A 147 -1.23 -8.49 -8.21
CA SER A 147 -2.10 -9.53 -7.66
C SER A 147 -1.88 -9.65 -6.16
N THR A 148 -2.97 -9.65 -5.40
CA THR A 148 -2.94 -9.77 -3.95
C THR A 148 -4.11 -10.65 -3.46
N PRO A 149 -3.91 -11.48 -2.43
CA PRO A 149 -5.01 -12.25 -1.83
C PRO A 149 -5.97 -11.38 -0.99
N LYS A 150 -5.59 -10.13 -0.69
CA LYS A 150 -6.40 -9.19 0.08
C LYS A 150 -6.89 -8.05 -0.80
N MET A 151 -6.61 -6.84 -0.41
CA MET A 151 -6.88 -5.63 -1.16
C MET A 151 -5.59 -4.84 -1.32
N GLU A 152 -5.38 -4.32 -2.49
CA GLU A 152 -4.31 -3.37 -2.77
C GLU A 152 -4.85 -2.18 -3.56
N LEU A 153 -4.46 -0.99 -3.12
CA LEU A 153 -4.61 0.24 -3.86
C LEU A 153 -3.26 0.60 -4.45
N CYS A 154 -3.21 0.68 -5.76
CA CYS A 154 -2.05 1.14 -6.52
C CYS A 154 -2.32 2.52 -7.09
N MET A 155 -1.32 3.40 -7.09
CA MET A 155 -1.45 4.73 -7.68
C MET A 155 -0.21 5.17 -8.43
N CYS A 156 -0.43 5.86 -9.54
CA CYS A 156 0.60 6.54 -10.30
C CYS A 156 0.06 7.85 -10.88
N SER A 157 0.96 8.72 -11.30
CA SER A 157 0.55 9.95 -12.00
C SER A 157 1.31 10.10 -13.32
N TRP A 158 0.59 10.57 -14.33
CA TRP A 158 1.10 10.88 -15.65
C TRP A 158 0.50 12.20 -16.14
N LYS A 159 1.37 13.13 -16.57
CA LYS A 159 0.94 14.48 -16.92
C LYS A 159 0.08 15.09 -15.78
N ASN A 160 -1.17 15.41 -16.05
CA ASN A 160 -2.11 15.99 -15.09
C ASN A 160 -3.14 14.97 -14.57
N LYS A 161 -2.93 13.68 -14.84
CA LYS A 161 -3.84 12.61 -14.41
C LYS A 161 -3.22 11.83 -13.26
N LEU A 162 -4.01 11.59 -12.21
CA LEU A 162 -3.70 10.65 -11.15
C LEU A 162 -4.58 9.41 -11.36
N THR A 163 -3.94 8.27 -11.56
CA THR A 163 -4.65 6.99 -11.71
C THR A 163 -4.57 6.23 -10.40
N VAL A 164 -5.70 5.72 -9.96
CA VAL A 164 -5.85 4.87 -8.77
C VAL A 164 -6.51 3.58 -9.18
N SER A 165 -5.81 2.47 -9.01
CA SER A 165 -6.28 1.13 -9.35
C SER A 165 -6.46 0.31 -8.09
N PHE A 166 -7.57 -0.42 -7.98
CA PHE A 166 -7.81 -1.38 -6.93
C PHE A 166 -7.72 -2.80 -7.45
N THR A 167 -7.03 -3.65 -6.71
CA THR A 167 -7.10 -5.10 -6.84
C THR A 167 -7.58 -5.69 -5.53
N SER A 168 -8.49 -6.64 -5.60
CA SER A 168 -9.11 -7.23 -4.41
C SER A 168 -9.38 -8.71 -4.63
N GLY A 169 -9.02 -9.53 -3.63
CA GLY A 169 -9.44 -10.92 -3.56
C GLY A 169 -10.89 -11.09 -3.06
N TYR A 170 -11.57 -9.99 -2.73
CA TYR A 170 -12.93 -10.00 -2.23
C TYR A 170 -13.92 -9.62 -3.35
N ALA A 171 -15.06 -10.32 -3.40
CA ALA A 171 -16.13 -10.01 -4.36
C ALA A 171 -16.88 -8.70 -4.04
N ASN A 172 -16.72 -8.15 -2.83
CA ASN A 172 -17.42 -6.97 -2.37
C ASN A 172 -16.58 -5.71 -2.66
N THR A 173 -17.17 -4.76 -3.38
CA THR A 173 -16.54 -3.49 -3.80
C THR A 173 -16.98 -2.29 -2.95
N ARG A 174 -17.41 -2.49 -1.70
CA ARG A 174 -17.89 -1.40 -0.84
C ARG A 174 -16.77 -0.45 -0.43
N ILE A 175 -15.57 -0.95 -0.21
CA ILE A 175 -14.42 -0.13 0.22
C ILE A 175 -14.02 0.80 -0.93
N GLU A 176 -13.91 0.29 -2.15
CA GLU A 176 -13.62 1.05 -3.35
C GLU A 176 -14.67 2.16 -3.56
N ARG A 177 -15.95 1.79 -3.43
CA ARG A 177 -17.05 2.75 -3.51
C ARG A 177 -16.96 3.82 -2.43
N ASN A 178 -16.66 3.46 -1.19
CA ASN A 178 -16.50 4.41 -0.10
C ASN A 178 -15.31 5.34 -0.38
N PHE A 179 -14.21 4.82 -0.88
CA PHE A 179 -13.02 5.59 -1.22
C PHE A 179 -13.34 6.67 -2.27
N PHE A 180 -13.92 6.30 -3.40
CA PHE A 180 -14.25 7.26 -4.45
C PHE A 180 -15.33 8.25 -4.05
N ARG A 181 -16.34 7.82 -3.26
CA ARG A 181 -17.35 8.73 -2.70
C ARG A 181 -16.72 9.78 -1.79
N MET A 182 -15.77 9.40 -0.94
CA MET A 182 -15.09 10.37 -0.10
C MET A 182 -14.30 11.40 -0.91
N LEU A 183 -13.73 11.02 -2.05
CA LEU A 183 -13.06 11.97 -2.94
C LEU A 183 -14.05 12.93 -3.59
N THR A 184 -15.18 12.43 -4.10
CA THR A 184 -16.21 13.28 -4.70
C THR A 184 -16.89 14.18 -3.68
N GLU A 185 -17.10 13.74 -2.44
CA GLU A 185 -17.59 14.56 -1.32
C GLU A 185 -16.66 15.75 -1.01
N GLN A 186 -15.37 15.63 -1.33
CA GLN A 186 -14.38 16.71 -1.22
C GLN A 186 -14.24 17.56 -2.49
N GLY A 187 -15.11 17.38 -3.48
CA GLY A 187 -15.10 18.13 -4.74
C GLY A 187 -14.04 17.67 -5.74
N ILE A 188 -13.42 16.50 -5.54
CA ILE A 188 -12.46 15.95 -6.50
C ILE A 188 -13.24 15.26 -7.63
N LEU A 189 -12.95 15.65 -8.86
CA LEU A 189 -13.53 15.01 -10.05
C LEU A 189 -12.94 13.61 -10.19
N VAL A 190 -13.81 12.60 -10.24
CA VAL A 190 -13.43 11.19 -10.38
C VAL A 190 -14.10 10.61 -11.62
N GLU A 191 -13.31 10.02 -12.50
CA GLU A 191 -13.76 9.20 -13.62
C GLU A 191 -13.47 7.74 -13.30
N ILE A 192 -14.46 6.86 -13.43
CA ILE A 192 -14.32 5.43 -13.14
C ILE A 192 -14.27 4.67 -14.46
N ILE A 193 -13.15 4.02 -14.73
CA ILE A 193 -12.96 3.15 -15.88
C ILE A 193 -13.04 1.70 -15.35
N ALA A 194 -14.12 1.01 -15.68
CA ALA A 194 -14.21 -0.43 -15.40
C ALA A 194 -13.43 -1.16 -16.50
N LEU A 195 -12.34 -1.82 -16.13
CA LEU A 195 -11.73 -2.79 -17.02
C LEU A 195 -12.72 -3.96 -17.15
N GLY A 196 -13.37 -4.05 -18.31
CA GLY A 196 -14.44 -4.98 -18.57
C GLY A 196 -13.99 -6.42 -18.31
N GLY A 197 -14.56 -7.06 -17.31
CA GLY A 197 -14.74 -8.49 -17.37
C GLY A 197 -15.66 -8.75 -18.53
N GLU A 198 -15.19 -9.43 -19.57
CA GLU A 198 -16.08 -10.04 -20.57
C GLU A 198 -17.16 -10.77 -19.78
N LYS A 199 -18.39 -10.37 -19.99
CA LYS A 199 -19.54 -11.21 -19.65
C LYS A 199 -19.32 -12.47 -20.47
N GLY A 200 -18.81 -13.52 -19.82
CA GLY A 200 -18.88 -14.86 -20.37
C GLY A 200 -20.34 -15.05 -20.76
N GLY A 201 -20.59 -14.98 -22.04
CA GLY A 201 -21.87 -15.29 -22.61
C GLY A 201 -22.11 -16.78 -22.44
N ASP A 202 -23.34 -17.05 -22.06
CA ASP A 202 -24.10 -18.30 -22.12
C ASP A 202 -23.59 -19.52 -21.37
#